data_d8b66385b3651d536b7666df970fa9d3
#
_entry.id   d8b66385b3651d536b7666df970fa9d3
#
_cell.length_a   1.000
_cell.length_b   1.000
_cell.length_c   1.000
_cell.angle_alpha   90.00
_cell.angle_beta   90.00
_cell.angle_gamma   90.00
#
_symmetry.space_group_name_H-M   'P 1'
#
loop_
_entity.id
_entity.type
_entity.pdbx_description
1 polymer ?
#
loop_
_entity_poly.entity_id
_entity_poly.type
_entity_poly.pdbx_seq_one_letter_code
_entity_poly.pdbx_strand_id
1 'polypeptide(L)'
;METLLPPITFGYGRVSTSKQGLSREAQTETVQRAAAFYGGPDAVSAVSSEMFFDDDTSGSIPFAERPAGKQLLDRVRQALADGESPTVIVTKVDRLGRDTVDVSQTVTLFETLGARVVFLDINVDTRTAMGRAFMQIAAVFAELERARIRERIQTTLDHKRSQNLVTGTVPYGWDDRDTGEHNRLGKPIRELIPNEAEQKIILEMAQKKATGVSLTQIAKDLNRRGVPTKRRGERLNIGHVKGQCRVKTALGLWTPGIILKCLTNKTVQKFLTRHEATGC
;
A
#
# COMPACT_ATOMS: atom_id res chain seq x y z
N MET A 1 28.74 -22.19 22.48
CA MET A 1 28.01 -23.25 21.77
C MET A 1 26.63 -22.67 21.47
N GLU A 2 26.39 -22.28 20.22
CA GLU A 2 25.01 -21.97 19.78
C GLU A 2 24.22 -23.25 19.87
N THR A 3 23.20 -23.29 20.72
CA THR A 3 22.25 -24.39 20.79
C THR A 3 21.46 -24.36 19.45
N LEU A 4 21.82 -25.28 18.55
CA LEU A 4 21.06 -25.46 17.32
C LEU A 4 19.63 -25.84 17.71
N LEU A 5 18.69 -24.95 17.38
CA LEU A 5 17.24 -25.20 17.57
C LEU A 5 16.82 -26.41 16.72
N PRO A 6 15.95 -27.28 17.23
CA PRO A 6 15.47 -28.44 16.46
C PRO A 6 14.80 -27.97 15.16
N PRO A 7 15.15 -28.57 14.01
CA PRO A 7 14.55 -28.18 12.73
C PRO A 7 13.14 -28.74 12.63
N ILE A 8 12.20 -27.88 12.16
CA ILE A 8 10.87 -28.30 11.74
C ILE A 8 10.63 -27.85 10.30
N THR A 9 9.95 -28.67 9.52
CA THR A 9 9.75 -28.43 8.08
C THR A 9 8.28 -28.39 7.73
N PHE A 10 7.86 -27.32 7.05
CA PHE A 10 6.52 -27.10 6.53
C PHE A 10 6.54 -27.09 5.01
N GLY A 11 5.51 -27.64 4.37
CA GLY A 11 5.33 -27.53 2.95
C GLY A 11 4.20 -26.56 2.60
N TYR A 12 4.38 -25.77 1.55
CA TYR A 12 3.31 -24.96 1.00
C TYR A 12 3.09 -25.25 -0.48
N GLY A 13 1.81 -25.44 -0.85
CA GLY A 13 1.37 -25.66 -2.21
C GLY A 13 0.14 -24.84 -2.56
N ARG A 14 -0.09 -24.68 -3.87
CA ARG A 14 -1.30 -24.06 -4.40
C ARG A 14 -1.78 -24.85 -5.63
N VAL A 15 -3.04 -25.19 -5.64
CA VAL A 15 -3.69 -25.88 -6.77
C VAL A 15 -4.72 -24.93 -7.38
N SER A 16 -4.63 -24.72 -8.69
CA SER A 16 -5.64 -23.99 -9.45
C SER A 16 -6.56 -24.97 -10.16
N THR A 17 -7.80 -24.58 -10.42
CA THR A 17 -8.83 -25.32 -11.18
C THR A 17 -8.39 -25.69 -12.60
N SER A 18 -7.34 -25.08 -13.15
CA SER A 18 -6.81 -25.44 -14.48
C SER A 18 -5.99 -26.73 -14.38
N LYS A 19 -6.33 -27.72 -15.18
CA LYS A 19 -5.69 -29.05 -15.26
C LYS A 19 -4.19 -29.08 -15.59
N GLN A 20 -3.49 -27.95 -15.61
CA GLN A 20 -2.08 -27.83 -16.01
C GLN A 20 -1.10 -27.69 -14.83
N GLY A 21 -1.55 -27.78 -13.58
CA GLY A 21 -0.68 -27.73 -12.39
C GLY A 21 -0.31 -29.11 -11.85
N LEU A 22 0.81 -29.21 -11.11
CA LEU A 22 1.12 -30.38 -10.30
C LEU A 22 -0.01 -30.64 -9.30
N SER A 23 -0.46 -31.91 -9.19
CA SER A 23 -1.45 -32.30 -8.20
C SER A 23 -0.93 -32.09 -6.77
N ARG A 24 -1.82 -32.13 -5.77
CA ARG A 24 -1.44 -32.06 -4.36
C ARG A 24 -0.43 -33.15 -4.01
N GLU A 25 -0.71 -34.38 -4.49
CA GLU A 25 0.13 -35.57 -4.23
C GLU A 25 1.53 -35.35 -4.78
N ALA A 26 1.66 -34.89 -6.03
CA ALA A 26 2.95 -34.63 -6.66
C ALA A 26 3.74 -33.49 -5.96
N GLN A 27 3.04 -32.43 -5.51
CA GLN A 27 3.68 -31.38 -4.73
C GLN A 27 4.13 -31.90 -3.37
N THR A 28 3.30 -32.68 -2.68
CA THR A 28 3.62 -33.28 -1.37
C THR A 28 4.84 -34.19 -1.49
N GLU A 29 4.86 -35.11 -2.46
CA GLU A 29 6.00 -36.00 -2.68
C GLU A 29 7.30 -35.26 -2.95
N THR A 30 7.22 -34.18 -3.77
CA THR A 30 8.38 -33.35 -4.08
C THR A 30 8.92 -32.64 -2.82
N VAL A 31 8.02 -32.09 -2.00
CA VAL A 31 8.38 -31.43 -0.74
C VAL A 31 8.95 -32.42 0.27
N GLN A 32 8.37 -33.62 0.38
CA GLN A 32 8.87 -34.68 1.27
C GLN A 32 10.31 -35.12 0.93
N ARG A 33 10.59 -35.33 -0.38
CA ARG A 33 11.96 -35.64 -0.82
C ARG A 33 12.95 -34.53 -0.46
N ALA A 34 12.56 -33.28 -0.62
CA ALA A 34 13.40 -32.14 -0.25
C ALA A 34 13.55 -32.00 1.27
N ALA A 35 12.50 -32.29 2.04
CA ALA A 35 12.54 -32.24 3.51
C ALA A 35 13.60 -33.17 4.12
N ALA A 36 13.78 -34.36 3.54
CA ALA A 36 14.83 -35.28 3.95
C ALA A 36 16.23 -34.67 3.82
N PHE A 37 16.44 -33.83 2.82
CA PHE A 37 17.72 -33.13 2.61
C PHE A 37 17.92 -31.95 3.55
N TYR A 38 16.85 -31.17 3.82
CA TYR A 38 16.95 -29.94 4.61
C TYR A 38 16.72 -30.12 6.12
N GLY A 39 15.94 -31.10 6.53
CA GLY A 39 15.53 -31.33 7.92
C GLY A 39 15.94 -32.69 8.50
N GLY A 40 16.58 -33.55 7.70
CA GLY A 40 16.92 -34.91 8.09
C GLY A 40 15.78 -35.93 7.88
N PRO A 41 16.03 -37.22 8.13
CA PRO A 41 15.09 -38.33 7.83
C PRO A 41 13.73 -38.19 8.53
N ASP A 42 13.73 -37.71 9.77
CA ASP A 42 12.49 -37.55 10.56
C ASP A 42 11.59 -36.42 10.04
N ALA A 43 12.15 -35.47 9.31
CA ALA A 43 11.41 -34.35 8.71
C ALA A 43 10.43 -34.82 7.62
N VAL A 44 10.66 -35.96 6.97
CA VAL A 44 9.79 -36.52 5.93
C VAL A 44 8.39 -36.82 6.48
N SER A 45 8.33 -37.46 7.63
CA SER A 45 7.05 -37.80 8.29
C SER A 45 6.34 -36.58 8.83
N ALA A 46 7.08 -35.61 9.36
CA ALA A 46 6.53 -34.34 9.84
C ALA A 46 5.91 -33.53 8.71
N VAL A 47 6.56 -33.41 7.55
CA VAL A 47 6.05 -32.68 6.39
C VAL A 47 4.76 -33.31 5.84
N SER A 48 4.56 -34.62 5.93
CA SER A 48 3.32 -35.26 5.47
C SER A 48 2.07 -34.75 6.21
N SER A 49 2.22 -34.38 7.48
CA SER A 49 1.17 -33.85 8.34
C SER A 49 1.07 -32.33 8.34
N GLU A 50 2.08 -31.62 7.86
CA GLU A 50 2.20 -30.15 7.93
C GLU A 50 2.31 -29.52 6.52
N MET A 51 1.55 -30.06 5.56
CA MET A 51 1.38 -29.48 4.23
C MET A 51 0.17 -28.52 4.21
N PHE A 52 0.39 -27.31 3.74
CA PHE A 52 -0.61 -26.25 3.62
C PHE A 52 -0.95 -26.02 2.15
N PHE A 53 -2.23 -26.18 1.78
CA PHE A 53 -2.69 -26.03 0.41
C PHE A 53 -3.79 -24.98 0.29
N ASP A 54 -3.58 -23.99 -0.57
CA ASP A 54 -4.62 -23.11 -1.04
C ASP A 54 -5.23 -23.64 -2.35
N ASP A 55 -6.44 -24.17 -2.26
CA ASP A 55 -7.20 -24.63 -3.41
C ASP A 55 -8.02 -23.51 -4.01
N ASP A 56 -8.15 -23.49 -5.33
CA ASP A 56 -8.94 -22.53 -6.10
C ASP A 56 -8.69 -21.06 -5.73
N THR A 57 -7.55 -20.80 -5.06
CA THR A 57 -7.19 -19.47 -4.61
C THR A 57 -6.38 -18.75 -5.68
N SER A 58 -6.84 -17.56 -6.07
CA SER A 58 -6.12 -16.73 -7.03
C SER A 58 -4.75 -16.33 -6.50
N GLY A 59 -3.72 -16.47 -7.33
CA GLY A 59 -2.38 -15.96 -6.99
C GLY A 59 -2.31 -14.44 -6.82
N SER A 60 -3.38 -13.69 -7.17
CA SER A 60 -3.46 -12.24 -6.93
C SER A 60 -3.87 -11.87 -5.51
N ILE A 61 -4.32 -12.83 -4.69
CA ILE A 61 -4.57 -12.62 -3.26
C ILE A 61 -3.22 -12.67 -2.55
N PRO A 62 -2.83 -11.66 -1.75
CA PRO A 62 -1.60 -11.67 -0.98
C PRO A 62 -1.48 -12.93 -0.13
N PHE A 63 -0.27 -13.50 -0.04
CA PHE A 63 -0.03 -14.75 0.68
C PHE A 63 -0.60 -14.73 2.11
N ALA A 64 -0.37 -13.64 2.85
CA ALA A 64 -0.85 -13.50 4.23
C ALA A 64 -2.38 -13.40 4.37
N GLU A 65 -3.11 -13.22 3.28
CA GLU A 65 -4.58 -13.18 3.27
C GLU A 65 -5.22 -14.50 2.85
N ARG A 66 -4.41 -15.43 2.28
CA ARG A 66 -4.89 -16.76 1.87
C ARG A 66 -5.15 -17.64 3.08
N PRO A 67 -6.17 -18.52 3.06
CA PRO A 67 -6.49 -19.40 4.18
C PRO A 67 -5.31 -20.26 4.66
N ALA A 68 -4.67 -21.01 3.73
CA ALA A 68 -3.52 -21.84 4.07
C ALA A 68 -2.26 -21.01 4.36
N GLY A 69 -2.11 -19.86 3.69
CA GLY A 69 -1.03 -18.90 4.00
C GLY A 69 -1.08 -18.41 5.43
N LYS A 70 -2.26 -18.03 5.93
CA LYS A 70 -2.46 -17.65 7.35
C LYS A 70 -2.13 -18.79 8.31
N GLN A 71 -2.66 -19.97 8.04
CA GLN A 71 -2.40 -21.15 8.88
C GLN A 71 -0.91 -21.46 8.96
N LEU A 72 -0.20 -21.41 7.83
CA LEU A 72 1.24 -21.61 7.80
C LEU A 72 2.00 -20.54 8.60
N LEU A 73 1.64 -19.26 8.46
CA LEU A 73 2.26 -18.18 9.24
C LEU A 73 2.05 -18.37 10.75
N ASP A 74 0.86 -18.80 11.17
CA ASP A 74 0.57 -19.04 12.58
C ASP A 74 1.34 -20.24 13.11
N ARG A 75 1.47 -21.31 12.30
CA ARG A 75 2.31 -22.47 12.68
C ARG A 75 3.79 -22.13 12.76
N VAL A 76 4.29 -21.31 11.84
CA VAL A 76 5.68 -20.81 11.90
C VAL A 76 5.92 -20.00 13.17
N ARG A 77 4.99 -19.09 13.53
CA ARG A 77 5.11 -18.32 14.79
C ARG A 77 5.09 -19.21 16.02
N GLN A 78 4.24 -20.23 16.03
CA GLN A 78 4.18 -21.19 17.12
C GLN A 78 5.49 -21.98 17.24
N ALA A 79 5.99 -22.54 16.15
CA ALA A 79 7.25 -23.28 16.12
C ALA A 79 8.42 -22.43 16.67
N LEU A 80 8.49 -21.16 16.28
CA LEU A 80 9.50 -20.23 16.81
C LEU A 80 9.32 -19.97 18.32
N ALA A 81 8.09 -19.86 18.80
CA ALA A 81 7.79 -19.70 20.23
C ALA A 81 8.16 -20.95 21.03
N ASP A 82 8.03 -22.13 20.42
CA ASP A 82 8.41 -23.42 20.99
C ASP A 82 9.95 -23.67 20.92
N GLY A 83 10.71 -22.72 20.36
CA GLY A 83 12.16 -22.79 20.24
C GLY A 83 12.63 -23.69 19.10
N GLU A 84 11.84 -23.85 18.04
CA GLU A 84 12.16 -24.61 16.84
C GLU A 84 12.71 -23.71 15.73
N SER A 85 13.38 -24.31 14.72
CA SER A 85 13.90 -23.61 13.54
C SER A 85 13.09 -23.97 12.30
N PRO A 86 12.03 -23.19 11.97
CA PRO A 86 11.13 -23.55 10.88
C PRO A 86 11.76 -23.33 9.50
N THR A 87 11.56 -24.33 8.62
CA THR A 87 11.90 -24.29 7.21
C THR A 87 10.63 -24.47 6.38
N VAL A 88 10.33 -23.51 5.51
CA VAL A 88 9.18 -23.55 4.58
C VAL A 88 9.72 -23.96 3.21
N ILE A 89 9.22 -25.08 2.67
CA ILE A 89 9.59 -25.59 1.34
C ILE A 89 8.44 -25.34 0.38
N VAL A 90 8.75 -24.72 -0.76
CA VAL A 90 7.81 -24.39 -1.84
C VAL A 90 8.32 -25.01 -3.14
N THR A 91 7.46 -25.74 -3.85
CA THR A 91 7.85 -26.43 -5.09
C THR A 91 8.19 -25.46 -6.22
N LYS A 92 7.46 -24.33 -6.32
CA LYS A 92 7.68 -23.30 -7.35
C LYS A 92 7.38 -21.92 -6.79
N VAL A 93 8.12 -20.92 -7.24
CA VAL A 93 7.94 -19.52 -6.83
C VAL A 93 6.52 -19.03 -7.08
N ASP A 94 5.88 -19.43 -8.19
CA ASP A 94 4.51 -19.03 -8.56
C ASP A 94 3.42 -19.58 -7.62
N ARG A 95 3.75 -20.52 -6.74
CA ARG A 95 2.84 -20.97 -5.68
C ARG A 95 2.73 -19.95 -4.56
N LEU A 96 3.86 -19.31 -4.23
CA LEU A 96 3.92 -18.33 -3.16
C LEU A 96 3.25 -17.00 -3.55
N GLY A 97 3.49 -16.50 -4.75
CA GLY A 97 2.92 -15.27 -5.27
C GLY A 97 2.82 -15.23 -6.79
N ARG A 98 1.98 -14.36 -7.33
CA ARG A 98 1.82 -14.19 -8.77
C ARG A 98 2.85 -13.26 -9.39
N ASP A 99 3.29 -12.27 -8.64
CA ASP A 99 4.26 -11.28 -9.08
C ASP A 99 5.46 -11.23 -8.11
N THR A 100 6.55 -10.63 -8.60
CA THR A 100 7.80 -10.52 -7.85
C THR A 100 7.64 -9.73 -6.55
N VAL A 101 6.68 -8.80 -6.49
CA VAL A 101 6.44 -7.97 -5.31
C VAL A 101 5.84 -8.81 -4.19
N ASP A 102 4.79 -9.60 -4.48
CA ASP A 102 4.12 -10.46 -3.52
C ASP A 102 5.09 -11.54 -2.98
N VAL A 103 5.86 -12.19 -3.88
CA VAL A 103 6.89 -13.16 -3.50
C VAL A 103 7.94 -12.52 -2.58
N SER A 104 8.50 -11.37 -2.97
CA SER A 104 9.52 -10.67 -2.17
C SER A 104 8.99 -10.27 -0.78
N GLN A 105 7.77 -9.76 -0.69
CA GLN A 105 7.15 -9.39 0.58
C GLN A 105 6.93 -10.61 1.48
N THR A 106 6.46 -11.72 0.89
CA THR A 106 6.21 -12.96 1.62
C THR A 106 7.51 -13.56 2.16
N VAL A 107 8.57 -13.58 1.36
CA VAL A 107 9.87 -14.09 1.83
C VAL A 107 10.46 -13.16 2.90
N THR A 108 10.40 -11.84 2.72
CA THR A 108 10.82 -10.88 3.74
C THR A 108 10.05 -11.07 5.06
N LEU A 109 8.75 -11.40 4.98
CA LEU A 109 7.95 -11.71 6.17
C LEU A 109 8.49 -12.97 6.89
N PHE A 110 8.76 -14.06 6.17
CA PHE A 110 9.35 -15.26 6.76
C PHE A 110 10.74 -15.01 7.35
N GLU A 111 11.61 -14.27 6.66
CA GLU A 111 12.94 -13.89 7.16
C GLU A 111 12.85 -13.03 8.42
N THR A 112 11.94 -12.07 8.46
CA THR A 112 11.69 -11.22 9.64
C THR A 112 11.20 -12.04 10.83
N LEU A 113 10.43 -13.09 10.59
CA LEU A 113 10.01 -14.04 11.61
C LEU A 113 11.17 -14.97 12.05
N GLY A 114 12.24 -15.11 11.25
CA GLY A 114 13.34 -16.04 11.52
C GLY A 114 13.18 -17.42 10.85
N ALA A 115 12.22 -17.57 9.94
CA ALA A 115 11.99 -18.79 9.19
C ALA A 115 12.84 -18.85 7.91
N ARG A 116 13.32 -20.03 7.57
CA ARG A 116 14.01 -20.34 6.31
C ARG A 116 12.98 -20.61 5.22
N VAL A 117 13.21 -20.13 4.01
CA VAL A 117 12.40 -20.47 2.83
C VAL A 117 13.27 -21.14 1.78
N VAL A 118 12.77 -22.22 1.19
CA VAL A 118 13.44 -22.99 0.12
C VAL A 118 12.51 -23.09 -1.09
N PHE A 119 12.99 -22.62 -2.24
CA PHE A 119 12.33 -22.77 -3.53
C PHE A 119 13.01 -23.86 -4.34
N LEU A 120 12.26 -24.90 -4.71
CA LEU A 120 12.85 -26.07 -5.37
C LEU A 120 13.06 -25.85 -6.87
N ASP A 121 12.21 -25.10 -7.54
CA ASP A 121 12.28 -24.86 -8.99
C ASP A 121 13.49 -24.02 -9.43
N ILE A 122 13.92 -23.09 -8.57
CA ILE A 122 15.07 -22.21 -8.83
C ILE A 122 16.28 -22.54 -7.94
N ASN A 123 16.16 -23.59 -7.11
CA ASN A 123 17.19 -24.02 -6.16
C ASN A 123 17.71 -22.89 -5.26
N VAL A 124 16.80 -22.06 -4.74
CA VAL A 124 17.12 -20.93 -3.85
C VAL A 124 16.74 -21.27 -2.42
N ASP A 125 17.69 -21.07 -1.52
CA ASP A 125 17.58 -21.25 -0.08
C ASP A 125 18.00 -19.94 0.60
N THR A 126 17.08 -19.32 1.34
CA THR A 126 17.29 -17.99 1.93
C THR A 126 18.40 -17.95 2.98
N ARG A 127 18.82 -19.08 3.51
CA ARG A 127 20.00 -19.15 4.42
C ARG A 127 21.34 -19.12 3.71
N THR A 128 21.39 -19.41 2.42
CA THR A 128 22.63 -19.36 1.64
C THR A 128 23.00 -17.93 1.21
N ALA A 129 24.27 -17.67 0.96
CA ALA A 129 24.71 -16.39 0.43
C ALA A 129 24.05 -16.07 -0.93
N MET A 130 23.92 -17.08 -1.79
CA MET A 130 23.26 -16.97 -3.09
C MET A 130 21.76 -16.66 -2.92
N GLY A 131 21.07 -17.34 -2.01
CA GLY A 131 19.65 -17.09 -1.71
C GLY A 131 19.41 -15.68 -1.20
N ARG A 132 20.25 -15.21 -0.27
CA ARG A 132 20.17 -13.81 0.19
C ARG A 132 20.41 -12.80 -0.94
N ALA A 133 21.41 -13.03 -1.79
CA ALA A 133 21.66 -12.16 -2.95
C ALA A 133 20.46 -12.15 -3.92
N PHE A 134 19.87 -13.33 -4.20
CA PHE A 134 18.66 -13.42 -5.02
C PHE A 134 17.49 -12.62 -4.43
N MET A 135 17.27 -12.71 -3.13
CA MET A 135 16.22 -11.97 -2.44
C MET A 135 16.44 -10.45 -2.48
N GLN A 136 17.69 -10.00 -2.33
CA GLN A 136 18.02 -8.57 -2.47
C GLN A 136 17.70 -8.06 -3.89
N ILE A 137 18.05 -8.83 -4.91
CA ILE A 137 17.73 -8.49 -6.31
C ILE A 137 16.21 -8.45 -6.51
N ALA A 138 15.47 -9.43 -6.01
CA ALA A 138 14.01 -9.47 -6.09
C ALA A 138 13.37 -8.25 -5.39
N ALA A 139 13.88 -7.85 -4.22
CA ALA A 139 13.41 -6.66 -3.51
C ALA A 139 13.63 -5.37 -4.31
N VAL A 140 14.79 -5.23 -4.97
CA VAL A 140 15.09 -4.08 -5.86
C VAL A 140 14.11 -4.03 -7.03
N PHE A 141 13.82 -5.16 -7.68
CA PHE A 141 12.82 -5.20 -8.76
C PHE A 141 11.42 -4.84 -8.27
N ALA A 142 11.01 -5.31 -7.09
CA ALA A 142 9.75 -4.96 -6.48
C ALA A 142 9.64 -3.44 -6.20
N GLU A 143 10.73 -2.80 -5.78
CA GLU A 143 10.77 -1.35 -5.55
C GLU A 143 10.71 -0.56 -6.87
N LEU A 144 11.42 -1.00 -7.90
CA LEU A 144 11.36 -0.41 -9.24
C LEU A 144 9.94 -0.46 -9.82
N GLU A 145 9.25 -1.59 -9.68
CA GLU A 145 7.86 -1.72 -10.15
C GLU A 145 6.92 -0.75 -9.40
N ARG A 146 7.04 -0.66 -8.07
CA ARG A 146 6.28 0.32 -7.28
C ARG A 146 6.59 1.76 -7.69
N ALA A 147 7.85 2.07 -8.03
CA ALA A 147 8.25 3.38 -8.51
C ALA A 147 7.60 3.70 -9.86
N ARG A 148 7.62 2.77 -10.81
CA ARG A 148 6.97 2.89 -12.13
C ARG A 148 5.46 3.10 -12.02
N ILE A 149 4.79 2.34 -11.14
CA ILE A 149 3.35 2.51 -10.89
C ILE A 149 3.06 3.91 -10.36
N ARG A 150 3.84 4.40 -9.39
CA ARG A 150 3.71 5.76 -8.83
C ARG A 150 3.92 6.84 -9.90
N GLU A 151 4.95 6.69 -10.73
CA GLU A 151 5.24 7.60 -11.83
C GLU A 151 4.09 7.65 -12.84
N ARG A 152 3.57 6.49 -13.26
CA ARG A 152 2.42 6.40 -14.17
C ARG A 152 1.18 7.07 -13.61
N ILE A 153 0.88 6.86 -12.32
CA ILE A 153 -0.22 7.53 -11.64
C ILE A 153 0.00 9.04 -11.63
N GLN A 154 1.21 9.50 -11.27
CA GLN A 154 1.56 10.91 -11.22
C GLN A 154 1.42 11.58 -12.59
N THR A 155 1.95 10.98 -13.65
CA THR A 155 1.83 11.45 -15.03
C THR A 155 0.37 11.57 -15.46
N THR A 156 -0.46 10.57 -15.14
CA THR A 156 -1.90 10.60 -15.42
C THR A 156 -2.61 11.73 -14.67
N LEU A 157 -2.27 11.95 -13.40
CA LEU A 157 -2.85 13.04 -12.60
C LEU A 157 -2.40 14.40 -13.12
N ASP A 158 -1.15 14.57 -13.50
CA ASP A 158 -0.63 15.83 -14.03
C ASP A 158 -1.22 16.14 -15.42
N HIS A 159 -1.44 15.12 -16.26
CA HIS A 159 -2.18 15.27 -17.51
C HIS A 159 -3.62 15.75 -17.27
N LYS A 160 -4.36 15.13 -16.35
CA LYS A 160 -5.71 15.59 -15.99
C LYS A 160 -5.71 17.01 -15.44
N ARG A 161 -4.73 17.38 -14.61
CA ARG A 161 -4.58 18.74 -14.10
C ARG A 161 -4.27 19.76 -15.19
N SER A 162 -3.51 19.40 -16.23
CA SER A 162 -3.25 20.28 -17.37
C SER A 162 -4.53 20.59 -18.16
N GLN A 163 -5.48 19.66 -18.15
CA GLN A 163 -6.82 19.82 -18.74
C GLN A 163 -7.82 20.47 -17.78
N ASN A 164 -7.40 20.98 -16.64
CA ASN A 164 -8.25 21.54 -15.58
C ASN A 164 -9.30 20.54 -15.02
N LEU A 165 -9.09 19.24 -15.17
CA LEU A 165 -10.01 18.24 -14.63
C LEU A 165 -9.84 18.05 -13.13
N VAL A 166 -10.93 17.75 -12.44
CA VAL A 166 -10.92 17.43 -11.01
C VAL A 166 -10.19 16.10 -10.76
N THR A 167 -9.09 16.14 -10.02
CA THR A 167 -8.28 14.95 -9.67
C THR A 167 -8.37 14.56 -8.20
N GLY A 168 -9.45 14.92 -7.54
CA GLY A 168 -9.67 14.67 -6.11
C GLY A 168 -10.63 15.66 -5.51
N THR A 169 -10.28 16.25 -4.37
CA THR A 169 -11.09 17.31 -3.76
C THR A 169 -10.93 18.60 -4.55
N VAL A 170 -12.04 19.30 -4.82
CA VAL A 170 -12.02 20.62 -5.43
C VAL A 170 -11.26 21.61 -4.53
N PRO A 171 -10.20 22.27 -5.03
CA PRO A 171 -9.44 23.20 -4.22
C PRO A 171 -10.23 24.48 -3.94
N TYR A 172 -9.89 25.18 -2.86
CA TYR A 172 -10.40 26.53 -2.61
C TYR A 172 -9.95 27.47 -3.74
N GLY A 173 -10.83 28.32 -4.23
CA GLY A 173 -10.60 29.20 -5.39
C GLY A 173 -11.17 28.64 -6.69
N TRP A 174 -11.74 27.45 -6.67
CA TRP A 174 -12.41 26.83 -7.84
C TRP A 174 -13.69 26.13 -7.42
N ASP A 175 -14.65 26.10 -8.32
CA ASP A 175 -15.81 25.22 -8.28
C ASP A 175 -15.62 24.09 -9.30
N ASP A 176 -16.53 23.13 -9.33
CA ASP A 176 -16.51 22.05 -10.29
C ASP A 176 -17.79 22.06 -11.13
N ARG A 177 -17.65 21.67 -12.40
CA ARG A 177 -18.75 21.49 -13.34
C ARG A 177 -18.65 20.12 -13.98
N ASP A 178 -19.77 19.45 -14.13
CA ASP A 178 -19.87 18.19 -14.88
C ASP A 178 -19.64 18.48 -16.37
N THR A 179 -18.74 17.73 -17.01
CA THR A 179 -18.48 17.85 -18.45
C THR A 179 -19.51 17.12 -19.31
N GLY A 180 -20.37 16.28 -18.70
CA GLY A 180 -21.26 15.35 -19.40
C GLY A 180 -20.57 14.05 -19.82
N GLU A 181 -19.26 13.94 -19.66
CA GLU A 181 -18.50 12.75 -19.97
C GLU A 181 -18.30 11.85 -18.73
N HIS A 182 -18.16 10.55 -18.99
CA HIS A 182 -17.95 9.55 -17.94
C HIS A 182 -16.61 8.82 -18.14
N ASN A 183 -15.96 8.51 -17.06
CA ASN A 183 -14.75 7.69 -17.09
C ASN A 183 -15.10 6.19 -17.33
N ARG A 184 -14.08 5.34 -17.49
CA ARG A 184 -14.25 3.88 -17.71
C ARG A 184 -15.03 3.15 -16.61
N LEU A 185 -15.18 3.75 -15.43
CA LEU A 185 -15.93 3.21 -14.28
C LEU A 185 -17.32 3.84 -14.16
N GLY A 186 -17.79 4.57 -15.19
CA GLY A 186 -19.11 5.23 -15.20
C GLY A 186 -19.22 6.44 -14.27
N LYS A 187 -18.11 6.96 -13.70
CA LYS A 187 -18.13 8.16 -12.86
C LYS A 187 -18.02 9.41 -13.72
N PRO A 188 -18.79 10.49 -13.42
CA PRO A 188 -18.74 11.72 -14.19
C PRO A 188 -17.35 12.36 -14.12
N ILE A 189 -16.89 12.86 -15.27
CA ILE A 189 -15.68 13.67 -15.37
C ILE A 189 -16.09 15.12 -15.09
N ARG A 190 -15.38 15.76 -14.16
CA ARG A 190 -15.65 17.14 -13.74
C ARG A 190 -14.45 18.02 -14.04
N GLU A 191 -14.71 19.24 -14.48
CA GLU A 191 -13.70 20.27 -14.70
C GLU A 191 -13.71 21.32 -13.60
N LEU A 192 -12.55 21.95 -13.36
CA LEU A 192 -12.40 23.06 -12.43
C LEU A 192 -12.74 24.38 -13.13
N ILE A 193 -13.66 25.14 -12.58
CA ILE A 193 -13.98 26.51 -12.99
C ILE A 193 -13.52 27.51 -11.92
N PRO A 194 -12.93 28.66 -12.30
CA PRO A 194 -12.48 29.67 -11.35
C PRO A 194 -13.64 30.21 -10.51
N ASN A 195 -13.41 30.37 -9.21
CA ASN A 195 -14.29 31.09 -8.29
C ASN A 195 -13.57 32.38 -7.88
N GLU A 196 -13.90 33.49 -8.53
CA GLU A 196 -13.22 34.78 -8.36
C GLU A 196 -13.23 35.27 -6.89
N ALA A 197 -14.36 35.07 -6.19
CA ALA A 197 -14.48 35.47 -4.80
C ALA A 197 -13.48 34.73 -3.91
N GLU A 198 -13.37 33.39 -4.08
CA GLU A 198 -12.41 32.57 -3.34
C GLU A 198 -10.96 32.85 -3.79
N GLN A 199 -10.72 33.13 -5.08
CA GLN A 199 -9.39 33.48 -5.59
C GLN A 199 -8.86 34.78 -5.01
N LYS A 200 -9.70 35.81 -4.81
CA LYS A 200 -9.34 37.04 -4.10
C LYS A 200 -8.87 36.76 -2.67
N ILE A 201 -9.55 35.85 -1.98
CA ILE A 201 -9.12 35.44 -0.62
C ILE A 201 -7.78 34.70 -0.66
N ILE A 202 -7.51 33.88 -1.68
CA ILE A 202 -6.19 33.22 -1.86
C ILE A 202 -5.07 34.27 -2.00
N LEU A 203 -5.28 35.28 -2.85
CA LEU A 203 -4.30 36.37 -3.06
C LEU A 203 -4.06 37.12 -1.77
N GLU A 204 -5.13 37.48 -1.04
CA GLU A 204 -5.02 38.12 0.27
C GLU A 204 -4.22 37.29 1.29
N MET A 205 -4.49 35.97 1.37
CA MET A 205 -3.74 35.05 2.24
C MET A 205 -2.27 34.97 1.85
N ALA A 206 -1.96 34.89 0.56
CA ALA A 206 -0.59 34.84 0.04
C ALA A 206 0.18 36.15 0.36
N GLN A 207 -0.44 37.28 0.11
CA GLN A 207 0.14 38.61 0.40
C GLN A 207 0.42 38.81 1.91
N LYS A 208 -0.56 38.50 2.77
CA LYS A 208 -0.39 38.56 4.22
C LYS A 208 0.74 37.66 4.72
N LYS A 209 0.85 36.45 4.14
CA LYS A 209 1.95 35.56 4.46
C LYS A 209 3.29 36.12 4.01
N ALA A 210 3.39 36.71 2.82
CA ALA A 210 4.61 37.32 2.30
C ALA A 210 5.08 38.51 3.15
N THR A 211 4.14 39.27 3.73
CA THR A 211 4.43 40.39 4.67
C THR A 211 4.71 39.94 6.11
N GLY A 212 4.86 38.63 6.37
CA GLY A 212 5.24 38.07 7.66
C GLY A 212 4.09 37.86 8.65
N VAL A 213 2.83 38.05 8.26
CA VAL A 213 1.67 37.77 9.12
C VAL A 213 1.56 36.26 9.38
N SER A 214 1.41 35.89 10.65
CA SER A 214 1.32 34.47 11.02
C SER A 214 0.02 33.82 10.50
N LEU A 215 0.09 32.51 10.13
CA LEU A 215 -1.08 31.77 9.69
C LEU A 215 -2.22 31.77 10.71
N THR A 216 -1.88 31.88 12.01
CA THR A 216 -2.87 31.97 13.08
C THR A 216 -3.62 33.30 13.04
N GLN A 217 -2.93 34.42 12.77
CA GLN A 217 -3.56 35.72 12.62
C GLN A 217 -4.44 35.78 11.37
N ILE A 218 -3.96 35.24 10.24
CA ILE A 218 -4.73 35.14 8.99
C ILE A 218 -6.02 34.36 9.25
N ALA A 219 -5.93 33.20 9.93
CA ALA A 219 -7.10 32.39 10.26
C ALA A 219 -8.11 33.13 11.14
N LYS A 220 -7.63 33.83 12.18
CA LYS A 220 -8.49 34.63 13.05
C LYS A 220 -9.21 35.77 12.30
N ASP A 221 -8.52 36.42 11.38
CA ASP A 221 -9.10 37.51 10.58
C ASP A 221 -10.16 37.00 9.62
N LEU A 222 -9.90 35.91 8.88
CA LEU A 222 -10.88 35.29 7.98
C LEU A 222 -12.13 34.81 8.73
N ASN A 223 -11.95 34.19 9.91
CA ASN A 223 -13.04 33.73 10.75
C ASN A 223 -13.87 34.89 11.31
N ARG A 224 -13.23 35.98 11.75
CA ARG A 224 -13.91 37.19 12.22
C ARG A 224 -14.76 37.85 11.13
N ARG A 225 -14.28 37.84 9.89
CA ARG A 225 -14.99 38.34 8.69
C ARG A 225 -16.04 37.36 8.18
N GLY A 226 -16.19 36.19 8.76
CA GLY A 226 -17.14 35.16 8.35
C GLY A 226 -16.86 34.53 6.97
N VAL A 227 -15.59 34.58 6.50
CA VAL A 227 -15.20 33.98 5.20
C VAL A 227 -15.37 32.47 5.26
N PRO A 228 -16.23 31.86 4.41
CA PRO A 228 -16.45 30.42 4.46
C PRO A 228 -15.26 29.64 3.94
N THR A 229 -15.02 28.44 4.47
CA THR A 229 -14.13 27.45 3.87
C THR A 229 -14.91 26.63 2.81
N LYS A 230 -14.19 25.93 1.91
CA LYS A 230 -14.80 25.11 0.85
C LYS A 230 -15.75 24.02 1.39
N ARG A 231 -15.51 23.52 2.60
CA ARG A 231 -16.31 22.46 3.25
C ARG A 231 -17.45 23.04 4.09
N ARG A 232 -18.34 23.81 3.50
CA ARG A 232 -19.56 24.24 4.17
C ARG A 232 -20.62 23.15 4.07
N GLY A 233 -20.84 22.39 5.16
CA GLY A 233 -22.03 21.55 5.30
C GLY A 233 -21.92 20.05 5.08
N GLU A 234 -20.76 19.48 4.76
CA GLU A 234 -20.61 18.02 4.82
C GLU A 234 -20.46 17.55 6.27
N ARG A 235 -21.43 16.75 6.73
CA ARG A 235 -21.33 16.00 7.99
C ARG A 235 -20.13 15.04 7.87
N LEU A 236 -19.03 15.33 8.55
CA LEU A 236 -17.99 14.34 8.76
C LEU A 236 -18.61 13.16 9.51
N ASN A 237 -18.69 12.00 8.85
CA ASN A 237 -18.91 10.75 9.54
C ASN A 237 -17.71 10.52 10.46
N ILE A 238 -17.88 10.85 11.72
CA ILE A 238 -16.87 10.62 12.77
C ILE A 238 -16.90 9.12 13.05
N GLY A 239 -15.93 8.37 12.56
CA GLY A 239 -15.73 6.99 12.94
C GLY A 239 -15.66 6.90 14.46
N HIS A 240 -16.46 6.00 15.06
CA HIS A 240 -16.45 5.70 16.48
C HIS A 240 -15.06 5.17 16.89
N VAL A 241 -14.25 5.99 17.51
CA VAL A 241 -13.12 5.55 18.33
C VAL A 241 -13.59 5.60 19.78
N LYS A 242 -13.66 4.42 20.39
CA LYS A 242 -13.99 4.13 21.80
C LYS A 242 -14.09 5.35 22.75
N GLY A 243 -15.31 5.71 23.12
CA GLY A 243 -15.60 6.29 24.44
C GLY A 243 -15.34 7.77 24.68
N GLN A 244 -14.86 8.58 23.72
CA GLN A 244 -14.70 10.02 23.89
C GLN A 244 -15.41 10.79 22.78
N CYS A 245 -16.49 11.48 23.16
CA CYS A 245 -17.15 12.47 22.31
C CYS A 245 -16.21 13.67 22.11
N ARG A 246 -15.45 13.70 21.02
CA ARG A 246 -14.71 14.90 20.67
C ARG A 246 -15.69 15.96 20.18
N VAL A 247 -15.67 17.08 20.86
CA VAL A 247 -16.39 18.31 20.54
C VAL A 247 -16.32 18.59 19.04
N LYS A 248 -17.49 18.75 18.41
CA LYS A 248 -17.63 19.19 17.02
C LYS A 248 -16.88 20.50 16.85
N THR A 249 -15.70 20.46 16.23
CA THR A 249 -15.05 21.67 15.70
C THR A 249 -16.03 22.26 14.70
N ALA A 250 -16.42 23.52 14.89
CA ALA A 250 -17.40 24.18 14.04
C ALA A 250 -17.00 24.02 12.57
N LEU A 251 -17.81 23.30 11.81
CA LEU A 251 -17.63 23.03 10.39
C LEU A 251 -17.53 24.36 9.64
N GLY A 252 -16.40 24.60 8.99
CA GLY A 252 -16.22 25.78 8.14
C GLY A 252 -15.30 26.87 8.68
N LEU A 253 -14.60 26.67 9.81
CA LEU A 253 -13.63 27.64 10.31
C LEU A 253 -12.24 27.42 9.69
N TRP A 254 -11.59 28.55 9.38
CA TRP A 254 -10.19 28.58 8.98
C TRP A 254 -9.28 28.20 10.16
N THR A 255 -8.33 27.34 9.89
CA THR A 255 -7.23 27.01 10.82
C THR A 255 -5.90 27.22 10.11
N PRO A 256 -4.79 27.39 10.84
CA PRO A 256 -3.46 27.51 10.23
C PRO A 256 -3.15 26.36 9.26
N GLY A 257 -3.54 25.14 9.62
CA GLY A 257 -3.35 23.95 8.77
C GLY A 257 -4.18 23.96 7.47
N ILE A 258 -5.40 24.49 7.50
CA ILE A 258 -6.23 24.65 6.30
C ILE A 258 -5.64 25.70 5.37
N ILE A 259 -5.18 26.85 5.90
CA ILE A 259 -4.52 27.90 5.12
C ILE A 259 -3.23 27.37 4.48
N LEU A 260 -2.38 26.67 5.26
CA LEU A 260 -1.16 26.07 4.73
C LEU A 260 -1.48 25.09 3.61
N LYS A 261 -2.43 24.19 3.81
CA LYS A 261 -2.86 23.21 2.81
C LYS A 261 -3.44 23.89 1.55
N CYS A 262 -4.19 24.98 1.72
CA CYS A 262 -4.70 25.78 0.61
C CYS A 262 -3.53 26.37 -0.19
N LEU A 263 -2.64 27.10 0.44
CA LEU A 263 -1.52 27.77 -0.21
C LEU A 263 -0.47 26.82 -0.81
N THR A 264 -0.33 25.59 -0.29
CA THR A 264 0.58 24.55 -0.84
C THR A 264 -0.06 23.66 -1.90
N ASN A 265 -1.35 23.84 -2.20
CA ASN A 265 -2.03 23.09 -3.25
C ASN A 265 -1.44 23.43 -4.63
N LYS A 266 -1.11 22.41 -5.44
CA LYS A 266 -0.48 22.59 -6.76
C LYS A 266 -1.27 23.51 -7.69
N THR A 267 -2.60 23.42 -7.69
CA THR A 267 -3.48 24.27 -8.53
C THR A 267 -3.41 25.72 -8.06
N VAL A 268 -3.44 25.96 -6.75
CA VAL A 268 -3.33 27.29 -6.14
C VAL A 268 -1.94 27.88 -6.41
N GLN A 269 -0.89 27.11 -6.26
CA GLN A 269 0.49 27.55 -6.56
C GLN A 269 0.62 28.00 -8.03
N LYS A 270 0.10 27.21 -8.96
CA LYS A 270 0.10 27.57 -10.39
C LYS A 270 -0.66 28.86 -10.66
N PHE A 271 -1.76 29.10 -9.95
CA PHE A 271 -2.51 30.35 -10.03
C PHE A 271 -1.72 31.53 -9.50
N LEU A 272 -1.11 31.42 -8.30
CA LEU A 272 -0.30 32.47 -7.69
C LEU A 272 0.89 32.87 -8.57
N THR A 273 1.65 31.89 -9.09
CA THR A 273 2.78 32.13 -10.01
C THR A 273 2.34 32.87 -11.28
N ARG A 274 1.17 32.54 -11.84
CA ARG A 274 0.64 33.26 -13.02
C ARG A 274 0.27 34.69 -12.68
N HIS A 275 -0.34 34.93 -11.51
CA HIS A 275 -0.75 36.26 -11.08
C HIS A 275 0.46 37.15 -10.80
N GLU A 276 1.53 36.62 -10.19
CA GLU A 276 2.79 37.33 -9.99
C GLU A 276 3.47 37.70 -11.31
N ALA A 277 3.41 36.83 -12.34
CA ALA A 277 3.97 37.07 -13.66
C ALA A 277 3.21 38.12 -14.49
N THR A 278 1.93 38.35 -14.21
CA THR A 278 1.10 39.32 -14.93
C THR A 278 1.10 40.73 -14.31
N GLY A 279 1.79 40.93 -13.17
CA GLY A 279 2.06 42.22 -12.60
C GLY A 279 0.80 43.03 -12.14
N CYS A 280 -0.30 42.33 -11.86
CA CYS A 280 -1.54 42.89 -11.32
C CYS A 280 -1.71 42.57 -9.85
#